data_5517836f818679b6dc36d8f7215aa739
#
_entry.id   5517836f818679b6dc36d8f7215aa739
#
_cell.length_a   1.000
_cell.length_b   1.000
_cell.length_c   1.000
_cell.angle_alpha   90.00
_cell.angle_beta   90.00
_cell.angle_gamma   90.00
#
_symmetry.space_group_name_H-M   'P 1'
#
loop_
_entity.id
_entity.type
_entity.pdbx_description
1 polymer ?
#
loop_
_entity_poly.entity_id
_entity_poly.type
_entity_poly.pdbx_seq_one_letter_code
_entity_poly.pdbx_strand_id
1 'polypeptide(L)'
;MSGYNLRVEDYTKQNFSKILKKIIFYTVAILVIFLSVYFIIILDTDWHRIGSGEGILKQLSYFVGLDFKIMPYLIKPAFETFLMACLGTMLGLIMSLPVAWLGAKNVTPLGMASFSFARMLMTISRSVHEIIWALIFVGAVGLGALPGILALAFRSVGFISKIISESIEGADKKP
;
A
#
# COMPACT_ATOMS: atom_id res chain seq x y z
N MET A 1 -4.42 -28.67 55.05
CA MET A 1 -3.42 -28.93 53.97
C MET A 1 -4.04 -29.34 52.64
N SER A 2 -5.31 -29.76 52.55
CA SER A 2 -5.98 -30.23 51.34
C SER A 2 -6.33 -29.13 50.30
N GLY A 3 -6.65 -27.92 50.73
CA GLY A 3 -7.10 -26.84 49.81
C GLY A 3 -5.99 -26.14 49.05
N TYR A 4 -4.72 -26.29 49.45
CA TYR A 4 -3.57 -25.70 48.75
C TYR A 4 -3.19 -26.49 47.48
N ASN A 5 -3.25 -27.81 47.56
CA ASN A 5 -2.92 -28.71 46.45
C ASN A 5 -3.92 -28.60 45.31
N LEU A 6 -5.22 -28.43 45.59
CA LEU A 6 -6.26 -28.27 44.56
C LEU A 6 -6.07 -26.96 43.75
N ARG A 7 -5.62 -25.92 44.42
CA ARG A 7 -5.39 -24.62 43.79
C ARG A 7 -4.16 -24.63 42.85
N VAL A 8 -3.12 -25.34 43.21
CA VAL A 8 -1.90 -25.52 42.40
C VAL A 8 -2.18 -26.38 41.17
N GLU A 9 -2.99 -27.44 41.28
CA GLU A 9 -3.39 -28.26 40.14
C GLU A 9 -4.26 -27.51 39.13
N ASP A 10 -5.17 -26.63 39.58
CA ASP A 10 -5.98 -25.79 38.67
C ASP A 10 -5.13 -24.76 37.94
N TYR A 11 -4.15 -24.13 38.56
CA TYR A 11 -3.24 -23.20 37.93
C TYR A 11 -2.33 -23.88 36.90
N THR A 12 -1.88 -25.09 37.15
CA THR A 12 -1.04 -25.86 36.21
C THR A 12 -1.86 -26.34 35.01
N LYS A 13 -3.09 -26.81 35.20
CA LYS A 13 -4.01 -27.19 34.11
C LYS A 13 -4.39 -25.99 33.23
N GLN A 14 -4.67 -24.82 33.82
CA GLN A 14 -4.98 -23.60 33.04
C GLN A 14 -3.79 -23.11 32.23
N ASN A 15 -2.59 -23.13 32.80
CA ASN A 15 -1.39 -22.74 32.06
C ASN A 15 -1.05 -23.73 30.95
N PHE A 16 -1.19 -25.03 31.20
CA PHE A 16 -0.97 -26.06 30.20
C PHE A 16 -1.94 -25.93 29.02
N SER A 17 -3.23 -25.70 29.31
CA SER A 17 -4.25 -25.45 28.27
C SER A 17 -3.95 -24.19 27.42
N LYS A 18 -3.47 -23.10 28.02
CA LYS A 18 -3.06 -21.89 27.31
C LYS A 18 -1.83 -22.11 26.44
N ILE A 19 -0.85 -22.85 26.93
CA ILE A 19 0.35 -23.20 26.16
C ILE A 19 -0.01 -24.11 24.99
N LEU A 20 -0.84 -25.13 25.23
CA LEU A 20 -1.30 -26.05 24.21
C LEU A 20 -2.06 -25.32 23.09
N LYS A 21 -2.96 -24.40 23.43
CA LYS A 21 -3.68 -23.56 22.44
C LYS A 21 -2.73 -22.69 21.63
N LYS A 22 -1.69 -22.11 22.23
CA LYS A 22 -0.67 -21.35 21.51
C LYS A 22 0.13 -22.24 20.56
N ILE A 23 0.54 -23.41 21.01
CA ILE A 23 1.29 -24.37 20.17
C ILE A 23 0.42 -24.78 18.98
N ILE A 24 -0.83 -25.18 19.21
CA ILE A 24 -1.77 -25.55 18.14
C ILE A 24 -1.94 -24.38 17.16
N PHE A 25 -2.13 -23.16 17.66
CA PHE A 25 -2.27 -21.97 16.81
C PHE A 25 -1.05 -21.74 15.92
N TYR A 26 0.16 -21.81 16.48
CA TYR A 26 1.39 -21.64 15.70
C TYR A 26 1.61 -22.80 14.71
N THR A 27 1.29 -24.03 15.10
CA THR A 27 1.39 -25.19 14.21
C THR A 27 0.44 -25.06 13.03
N VAL A 28 -0.81 -24.65 13.28
CA VAL A 28 -1.80 -24.42 12.20
C VAL A 28 -1.35 -23.26 11.32
N ALA A 29 -0.85 -22.17 11.88
CA ALA A 29 -0.35 -21.05 11.10
C ALA A 29 0.84 -21.44 10.19
N ILE A 30 1.79 -22.21 10.72
CA ILE A 30 2.92 -22.73 9.94
C ILE A 30 2.43 -23.69 8.84
N LEU A 31 1.48 -24.55 9.15
CA LEU A 31 0.91 -25.47 8.18
C LEU A 31 0.19 -24.73 7.05
N VAL A 32 -0.59 -23.68 7.36
CA VAL A 32 -1.26 -22.85 6.35
C VAL A 32 -0.24 -22.12 5.46
N ILE A 33 0.82 -21.57 6.05
CA ILE A 33 1.89 -20.94 5.29
C ILE A 33 2.58 -21.96 4.37
N PHE A 34 2.90 -23.14 4.90
CA PHE A 34 3.55 -24.20 4.13
C PHE A 34 2.67 -24.68 2.98
N LEU A 35 1.38 -24.90 3.22
CA LEU A 35 0.42 -25.26 2.18
C LEU A 35 0.28 -24.16 1.14
N SER A 36 0.22 -22.89 1.55
CA SER A 36 0.13 -21.75 0.65
C SER A 36 1.37 -21.68 -0.27
N VAL A 37 2.57 -21.82 0.31
CA VAL A 37 3.82 -21.88 -0.45
C VAL A 37 3.84 -23.06 -1.41
N TYR A 38 3.42 -24.22 -0.96
CA TYR A 38 3.38 -25.44 -1.78
C TYR A 38 2.43 -25.27 -2.97
N PHE A 39 1.19 -24.82 -2.73
CA PHE A 39 0.20 -24.65 -3.78
C PHE A 39 0.58 -23.53 -4.76
N ILE A 40 1.01 -22.35 -4.27
CA ILE A 40 1.26 -21.19 -5.11
C ILE A 40 2.62 -21.29 -5.83
N ILE A 41 3.66 -21.71 -5.10
CA ILE A 41 5.02 -21.68 -5.66
C ILE A 41 5.36 -22.98 -6.39
N ILE A 42 4.97 -24.14 -5.85
CA ILE A 42 5.40 -25.42 -6.41
C ILE A 42 4.46 -25.91 -7.51
N LEU A 43 3.13 -25.80 -7.31
CA LEU A 43 2.16 -26.33 -8.27
C LEU A 43 1.77 -25.34 -9.37
N ASP A 44 1.69 -24.04 -9.05
CA ASP A 44 1.17 -23.02 -9.99
C ASP A 44 2.29 -22.30 -10.75
N THR A 45 3.55 -22.47 -10.33
CA THR A 45 4.69 -21.86 -11.00
C THR A 45 5.20 -22.76 -12.13
N ASP A 46 5.20 -22.23 -13.32
CA ASP A 46 5.70 -22.88 -14.53
C ASP A 46 7.24 -22.89 -14.51
N TRP A 47 7.82 -23.86 -13.78
CA TRP A 47 9.27 -23.99 -13.58
C TRP A 47 10.05 -24.12 -14.89
N HIS A 48 9.40 -24.62 -15.95
CA HIS A 48 9.99 -24.67 -17.29
C HIS A 48 10.25 -23.28 -17.89
N ARG A 49 9.46 -22.26 -17.48
CA ARG A 49 9.67 -20.86 -17.93
C ARG A 49 10.82 -20.16 -17.19
N ILE A 50 11.12 -20.57 -15.96
CA ILE A 50 12.26 -20.03 -15.21
C ILE A 50 13.59 -20.50 -15.83
N GLY A 51 13.55 -21.58 -16.63
CA GLY A 51 14.66 -22.00 -17.48
C GLY A 51 15.88 -22.49 -16.70
N SER A 52 16.84 -23.00 -17.44
CA SER A 52 18.20 -23.16 -16.97
C SER A 52 18.80 -21.81 -16.59
N GLY A 53 19.72 -21.74 -15.64
CA GLY A 53 20.37 -20.50 -15.20
C GLY A 53 20.90 -19.61 -16.35
N GLU A 54 21.14 -20.19 -17.52
CA GLU A 54 21.45 -19.49 -18.78
C GLU A 54 20.29 -18.59 -19.26
N GLY A 55 19.02 -19.00 -19.07
CA GLY A 55 17.86 -18.19 -19.44
C GLY A 55 17.76 -16.91 -18.62
N ILE A 56 18.03 -17.01 -17.32
CA ILE A 56 18.02 -15.86 -16.40
C ILE A 56 19.17 -14.89 -16.72
N LEU A 57 20.38 -15.43 -16.93
CA LEU A 57 21.55 -14.63 -17.29
C LEU A 57 21.35 -13.92 -18.63
N LYS A 58 20.76 -14.60 -19.61
CA LYS A 58 20.42 -13.99 -20.91
C LYS A 58 19.36 -12.89 -20.77
N GLN A 59 18.36 -13.10 -19.93
CA GLN A 59 17.34 -12.07 -19.63
C GLN A 59 17.96 -10.85 -18.93
N LEU A 60 18.85 -11.09 -17.97
CA LEU A 60 19.60 -10.02 -17.28
C LEU A 60 20.55 -9.28 -18.23
N SER A 61 21.18 -9.97 -19.20
CA SER A 61 22.06 -9.32 -20.16
C SER A 61 21.35 -8.31 -21.07
N TYR A 62 20.04 -8.48 -21.32
CA TYR A 62 19.24 -7.48 -22.04
C TYR A 62 19.04 -6.17 -21.26
N PHE A 63 19.05 -6.23 -19.91
CA PHE A 63 18.97 -5.03 -19.07
C PHE A 63 20.32 -4.30 -18.96
N VAL A 64 21.42 -4.98 -19.21
CA VAL A 64 22.77 -4.39 -19.14
C VAL A 64 23.22 -3.84 -20.50
N GLY A 65 22.60 -4.27 -21.58
CA GLY A 65 22.86 -3.79 -22.95
C GLY A 65 22.39 -2.35 -23.14
N LEU A 66 23.26 -1.36 -22.88
CA LEU A 66 22.98 0.05 -23.13
C LEU A 66 23.18 0.36 -24.62
N ASP A 67 22.08 0.53 -25.35
CA ASP A 67 22.10 1.02 -26.73
C ASP A 67 21.91 2.53 -26.76
N PHE A 68 23.04 3.26 -26.86
CA PHE A 68 23.03 4.74 -26.91
C PHE A 68 22.37 5.31 -28.17
N LYS A 69 22.13 4.51 -29.19
CA LYS A 69 21.44 4.96 -30.42
C LYS A 69 19.96 5.28 -30.18
N ILE A 70 19.36 4.70 -29.13
CA ILE A 70 17.95 4.92 -28.75
C ILE A 70 17.80 6.20 -27.92
N MET A 71 18.89 6.71 -27.32
CA MET A 71 18.88 7.85 -26.43
C MET A 71 18.11 9.09 -26.98
N PRO A 72 18.31 9.53 -28.24
CA PRO A 72 17.57 10.66 -28.78
C PRO A 72 16.05 10.46 -28.81
N TYR A 73 15.59 9.23 -29.00
CA TYR A 73 14.16 8.90 -29.05
C TYR A 73 13.51 8.85 -27.67
N LEU A 74 14.32 8.68 -26.61
CA LEU A 74 13.83 8.64 -25.21
C LEU A 74 13.65 10.02 -24.60
N ILE A 75 14.29 11.06 -25.13
CA ILE A 75 14.25 12.42 -24.56
C ILE A 75 12.82 12.96 -24.53
N LYS A 76 12.07 12.82 -25.62
CA LYS A 76 10.70 13.32 -25.72
C LYS A 76 9.76 12.60 -24.72
N PRO A 77 9.67 11.25 -24.68
CA PRO A 77 8.85 10.55 -23.70
C PRO A 77 9.27 10.81 -22.24
N ALA A 78 10.58 10.97 -21.98
CA ALA A 78 11.07 11.30 -20.65
C ALA A 78 10.59 12.68 -20.20
N PHE A 79 10.64 13.67 -21.08
CA PHE A 79 10.15 15.02 -20.80
C PHE A 79 8.62 15.03 -20.61
N GLU A 80 7.86 14.31 -21.43
CA GLU A 80 6.42 14.14 -21.26
C GLU A 80 6.08 13.50 -19.91
N THR A 81 6.80 12.44 -19.50
CA THR A 81 6.61 11.80 -18.19
C THR A 81 6.92 12.76 -17.04
N PHE A 82 7.98 13.56 -17.17
CA PHE A 82 8.33 14.58 -16.19
C PHE A 82 7.22 15.63 -16.04
N LEU A 83 6.69 16.13 -17.16
CA LEU A 83 5.58 17.09 -17.15
C LEU A 83 4.32 16.49 -16.52
N MET A 84 3.99 15.23 -16.86
CA MET A 84 2.85 14.53 -16.24
C MET A 84 3.03 14.42 -14.72
N ALA A 85 4.21 14.09 -14.24
CA ALA A 85 4.51 14.01 -12.82
C ALA A 85 4.35 15.37 -12.12
N CYS A 86 4.88 16.44 -12.72
CA CYS A 86 4.72 17.79 -12.20
C CYS A 86 3.25 18.22 -12.14
N LEU A 87 2.50 18.04 -13.22
CA LEU A 87 1.08 18.39 -13.28
C LEU A 87 0.24 17.56 -12.31
N GLY A 88 0.49 16.25 -12.23
CA GLY A 88 -0.22 15.37 -11.31
C GLY A 88 0.02 15.73 -9.84
N THR A 89 1.26 16.06 -9.48
CA THR A 89 1.58 16.48 -8.11
C THR A 89 1.02 17.85 -7.78
N MET A 90 1.05 18.83 -8.71
CA MET A 90 0.44 20.14 -8.51
C MET A 90 -1.08 20.04 -8.32
N LEU A 91 -1.77 19.30 -9.17
CA LEU A 91 -3.21 19.06 -9.03
C LEU A 91 -3.51 18.36 -7.70
N GLY A 92 -2.73 17.33 -7.35
CA GLY A 92 -2.86 16.63 -6.09
C GLY A 92 -2.67 17.55 -4.88
N LEU A 93 -1.70 18.47 -4.93
CA LEU A 93 -1.46 19.46 -3.88
C LEU A 93 -2.67 20.40 -3.73
N ILE A 94 -3.14 20.98 -4.83
CA ILE A 94 -4.29 21.89 -4.81
C ILE A 94 -5.54 21.20 -4.24
N MET A 95 -5.84 19.98 -4.69
CA MET A 95 -6.97 19.20 -4.20
C MET A 95 -6.80 18.71 -2.75
N SER A 96 -5.56 18.55 -2.29
CA SER A 96 -5.29 18.09 -0.94
C SER A 96 -5.59 19.13 0.14
N LEU A 97 -5.50 20.42 -0.17
CA LEU A 97 -5.74 21.49 0.80
C LEU A 97 -7.15 21.46 1.41
N PRO A 98 -8.25 21.45 0.60
CA PRO A 98 -9.59 21.36 1.17
C PRO A 98 -9.85 20.05 1.90
N VAL A 99 -9.30 18.91 1.39
CA VAL A 99 -9.45 17.62 2.04
C VAL A 99 -8.70 17.58 3.37
N ALA A 100 -7.52 18.17 3.45
CA ALA A 100 -6.75 18.28 4.69
C ALA A 100 -7.49 19.13 5.74
N TRP A 101 -8.06 20.25 5.32
CA TRP A 101 -8.82 21.12 6.21
C TRP A 101 -10.05 20.40 6.80
N LEU A 102 -10.81 19.69 5.96
CA LEU A 102 -11.93 18.88 6.42
C LEU A 102 -11.49 17.69 7.29
N GLY A 103 -10.30 17.16 7.07
CA GLY A 103 -9.73 16.02 7.77
C GLY A 103 -8.98 16.34 9.06
N ALA A 104 -8.82 17.62 9.43
CA ALA A 104 -8.20 18.05 10.69
C ALA A 104 -9.27 18.26 11.76
N LYS A 105 -9.21 17.49 12.85
CA LYS A 105 -10.23 17.47 13.91
C LYS A 105 -10.45 18.82 14.58
N ASN A 106 -9.39 19.64 14.67
CA ASN A 106 -9.41 20.91 15.41
C ASN A 106 -10.11 22.04 14.63
N VAL A 107 -10.13 21.94 13.29
CA VAL A 107 -10.59 23.04 12.41
C VAL A 107 -11.70 22.63 11.45
N THR A 108 -12.24 21.43 11.59
CA THR A 108 -13.31 20.89 10.72
C THR A 108 -14.59 21.74 10.86
N PRO A 109 -15.07 22.43 9.79
CA PRO A 109 -16.19 23.35 9.89
C PRO A 109 -17.56 22.66 10.01
N LEU A 110 -17.71 21.46 9.47
CA LEU A 110 -18.99 20.74 9.33
C LEU A 110 -19.15 19.56 10.32
N GLY A 111 -18.32 19.50 11.37
CA GLY A 111 -18.42 18.51 12.42
C GLY A 111 -17.93 17.11 12.06
N MET A 112 -18.30 16.11 12.85
CA MET A 112 -17.75 14.75 12.78
C MET A 112 -18.03 14.03 11.45
N ALA A 113 -19.12 14.35 10.75
CA ALA A 113 -19.47 13.72 9.49
C ALA A 113 -18.46 14.07 8.38
N SER A 114 -18.12 15.36 8.22
CA SER A 114 -17.14 15.80 7.21
C SER A 114 -15.72 15.33 7.54
N PHE A 115 -15.38 15.32 8.81
CA PHE A 115 -14.12 14.74 9.28
C PHE A 115 -14.00 13.25 8.86
N SER A 116 -15.02 12.44 9.16
CA SER A 116 -15.03 11.02 8.81
C SER A 116 -14.97 10.80 7.30
N PHE A 117 -15.69 11.59 6.53
CA PHE A 117 -15.66 11.53 5.07
C PHE A 117 -14.27 11.85 4.50
N ALA A 118 -13.65 12.95 4.96
CA ALA A 118 -12.30 13.31 4.53
C ALA A 118 -11.25 12.24 4.90
N ARG A 119 -11.32 11.69 6.10
CA ARG A 119 -10.45 10.60 6.55
C ARG A 119 -10.66 9.32 5.74
N MET A 120 -11.90 8.98 5.41
CA MET A 120 -12.20 7.85 4.54
C MET A 120 -11.63 8.07 3.12
N LEU A 121 -11.80 9.25 2.55
CA LEU A 121 -11.23 9.60 1.24
C LEU A 121 -9.71 9.49 1.23
N MET A 122 -9.03 10.04 2.24
CA MET A 122 -7.59 9.91 2.40
C MET A 122 -7.15 8.45 2.48
N THR A 123 -7.90 7.61 3.20
CA THR A 123 -7.57 6.20 3.37
C THR A 123 -7.77 5.42 2.08
N ILE A 124 -8.88 5.59 1.39
CA ILE A 124 -9.18 4.93 0.10
C ILE A 124 -8.14 5.32 -0.96
N SER A 125 -7.84 6.61 -1.07
CA SER A 125 -6.86 7.11 -2.03
C SER A 125 -5.46 6.50 -1.85
N ARG A 126 -5.09 6.13 -0.63
CA ARG A 126 -3.79 5.54 -0.29
C ARG A 126 -3.77 4.01 -0.29
N SER A 127 -4.90 3.37 -0.04
CA SER A 127 -4.98 1.90 0.05
C SER A 127 -4.95 1.22 -1.31
N VAL A 128 -5.34 1.95 -2.37
CA VAL A 128 -5.35 1.43 -3.74
C VAL A 128 -4.10 1.89 -4.49
N HIS A 129 -3.44 0.96 -5.18
CA HIS A 129 -2.24 1.27 -5.96
C HIS A 129 -2.60 2.20 -7.14
N GLU A 130 -1.71 3.13 -7.48
CA GLU A 130 -1.96 4.15 -8.51
C GLU A 130 -2.30 3.58 -9.89
N ILE A 131 -1.78 2.40 -10.23
CA ILE A 131 -2.10 1.71 -11.50
C ILE A 131 -3.59 1.40 -11.59
N ILE A 132 -4.23 1.01 -10.49
CA ILE A 132 -5.67 0.71 -10.46
C ILE A 132 -6.47 2.00 -10.72
N TRP A 133 -6.06 3.12 -10.10
CA TRP A 133 -6.64 4.43 -10.39
C TRP A 133 -6.45 4.84 -11.85
N ALA A 134 -5.25 4.61 -12.40
CA ALA A 134 -4.98 4.88 -13.81
C ALA A 134 -5.89 4.07 -14.73
N LEU A 135 -6.12 2.78 -14.46
CA LEU A 135 -7.04 1.94 -15.23
C LEU A 135 -8.49 2.43 -15.15
N ILE A 136 -8.95 2.84 -13.97
CA ILE A 136 -10.29 3.42 -13.78
C ILE A 136 -10.41 4.70 -14.62
N PHE A 137 -9.43 5.59 -14.56
CA PHE A 137 -9.46 6.84 -15.33
C PHE A 137 -9.31 6.61 -16.83
N VAL A 138 -8.52 5.59 -17.24
CA VAL A 138 -8.48 5.18 -18.67
C VAL A 138 -9.85 4.72 -19.14
N GLY A 139 -10.58 3.96 -18.34
CA GLY A 139 -11.95 3.56 -18.65
C GLY A 139 -12.93 4.73 -18.78
N ALA A 140 -12.71 5.82 -18.02
CA ALA A 140 -13.57 6.99 -18.01
C ALA A 140 -13.24 8.03 -19.09
N VAL A 141 -11.95 8.29 -19.34
CA VAL A 141 -11.47 9.41 -20.18
C VAL A 141 -10.79 8.93 -21.45
N GLY A 142 -10.45 7.65 -21.55
CA GLY A 142 -9.71 7.06 -22.66
C GLY A 142 -8.19 7.03 -22.43
N LEU A 143 -7.47 6.46 -23.40
CA LEU A 143 -6.02 6.35 -23.39
C LEU A 143 -5.36 7.71 -23.61
N GLY A 144 -4.34 8.04 -22.82
CA GLY A 144 -3.57 9.28 -22.96
C GLY A 144 -2.80 9.68 -21.70
N ALA A 145 -2.24 10.87 -21.70
CA ALA A 145 -1.52 11.43 -20.57
C ALA A 145 -2.45 11.79 -19.39
N LEU A 146 -3.69 12.18 -19.68
CA LEU A 146 -4.65 12.69 -18.69
C LEU A 146 -5.01 11.65 -17.60
N PRO A 147 -5.32 10.38 -17.92
CA PRO A 147 -5.54 9.35 -16.89
C PRO A 147 -4.38 9.19 -15.92
N GLY A 148 -3.14 9.23 -16.40
CA GLY A 148 -1.95 9.14 -15.57
C GLY A 148 -1.81 10.34 -14.62
N ILE A 149 -2.04 11.56 -15.13
CA ILE A 149 -2.04 12.79 -14.33
C ILE A 149 -3.11 12.71 -13.23
N LEU A 150 -4.34 12.27 -13.56
CA LEU A 150 -5.44 12.13 -12.60
C LEU A 150 -5.16 11.06 -11.55
N ALA A 151 -4.60 9.92 -11.94
CA ALA A 151 -4.25 8.85 -11.01
C ALA A 151 -3.19 9.31 -10.00
N LEU A 152 -2.16 10.00 -10.49
CA LEU A 152 -1.09 10.55 -9.66
C LEU A 152 -1.64 11.65 -8.73
N ALA A 153 -2.49 12.55 -9.24
CA ALA A 153 -3.14 13.58 -8.45
C ALA A 153 -3.99 12.97 -7.34
N PHE A 154 -4.85 11.99 -7.66
CA PHE A 154 -5.73 11.37 -6.69
C PHE A 154 -4.97 10.65 -5.58
N ARG A 155 -3.91 9.92 -5.91
CA ARG A 155 -3.02 9.30 -4.92
C ARG A 155 -2.35 10.35 -4.04
N SER A 156 -1.86 11.45 -4.65
CA SER A 156 -1.21 12.55 -3.93
C SER A 156 -2.15 13.22 -2.94
N VAL A 157 -3.44 13.38 -3.28
CA VAL A 157 -4.47 13.90 -2.36
C VAL A 157 -4.49 13.11 -1.06
N GLY A 158 -4.53 11.78 -1.12
CA GLY A 158 -4.58 10.95 0.10
C GLY A 158 -3.36 11.08 0.99
N PHE A 159 -2.17 11.19 0.39
CA PHE A 159 -0.91 11.29 1.12
C PHE A 159 -0.69 12.69 1.70
N ILE A 160 -0.80 13.72 0.87
CA ILE A 160 -0.54 15.12 1.25
C ILE A 160 -1.59 15.62 2.25
N SER A 161 -2.89 15.34 2.01
CA SER A 161 -3.95 15.75 2.92
C SER A 161 -3.77 15.16 4.32
N LYS A 162 -3.30 13.91 4.42
CA LYS A 162 -3.04 13.30 5.72
C LYS A 162 -1.92 14.01 6.46
N ILE A 163 -0.79 14.28 5.79
CA ILE A 163 0.35 14.96 6.42
C ILE A 163 -0.07 16.36 6.89
N ILE A 164 -0.77 17.13 6.04
CA ILE A 164 -1.22 18.47 6.38
C ILE A 164 -2.22 18.43 7.54
N SER A 165 -3.20 17.51 7.52
CA SER A 165 -4.19 17.43 8.60
C SER A 165 -3.57 17.06 9.95
N GLU A 166 -2.59 16.15 9.96
CA GLU A 166 -1.85 15.77 11.17
C GLU A 166 -0.95 16.93 11.67
N SER A 167 -0.37 17.71 10.76
CA SER A 167 0.40 18.91 11.11
C SER A 167 -0.50 20.00 11.73
N ILE A 168 -1.71 20.21 11.20
CA ILE A 168 -2.70 21.16 11.76
C ILE A 168 -3.12 20.69 13.16
N GLU A 169 -3.42 19.40 13.33
CA GLU A 169 -3.79 18.83 14.63
C GLU A 169 -2.65 18.93 15.65
N GLY A 170 -1.39 18.85 15.20
CA GLY A 170 -0.21 18.97 16.06
C GLY A 170 0.11 20.41 16.47
N ALA A 171 -0.23 21.40 15.65
CA ALA A 171 0.07 22.81 15.91
C ALA A 171 -0.76 23.41 17.05
N ASP A 172 -1.93 22.84 17.35
CA ASP A 172 -2.86 23.33 18.39
C ASP A 172 -2.54 22.89 19.83
N LYS A 173 -1.42 22.17 19.99
CA LYS A 173 -0.95 21.71 21.31
C LYS A 173 0.04 22.70 21.94
N LYS A 174 -0.28 23.99 21.95
CA LYS A 174 0.47 24.94 22.81
C LYS A 174 -0.14 24.96 24.21
N PRO A 175 0.74 25.00 25.26
CA PRO A 175 0.32 25.07 26.65
C PRO A 175 -0.40 26.36 26.98
#